data_66418dd2de1c1a149e49b1b413500c8b
#
_entry.id   66418dd2de1c1a149e49b1b413500c8b
#
_cell.length_a   1.000
_cell.length_b   1.000
_cell.length_c   1.000
_cell.angle_alpha   90.00
_cell.angle_beta   90.00
_cell.angle_gamma   90.00
#
_symmetry.space_group_name_H-M   'P 1'
#
loop_
_entity.id
_entity.type
_entity.pdbx_description
1 polymer ?
#
loop_
_entity_poly.entity_id
_entity_poly.type
_entity_poly.pdbx_seq_one_letter_code
_entity_poly.pdbx_strand_id
1 'polypeptide(L)'
;MKKQIILNHFLSAIIMGQEIFSIYKDKAQDEKLKNIIGDFINSLINQQKDMEKYISKTFQINEELSILQKNALMLEKIKTKKINNDYSLCINIIKTMNKAIVGALNYFYKCDKEIRSNIKNIVENTLSNYDNIIGKLKNYIIKDLS
;
A
#
# COMPACT_ATOMS: atom_id res chain seq x y z
N MET A 1 -12.14 19.07 3.73
CA MET A 1 -10.87 18.88 3.01
C MET A 1 -11.05 19.03 1.52
N LYS A 2 -10.12 19.70 0.88
CA LYS A 2 -10.17 19.90 -0.58
C LYS A 2 -9.85 18.58 -1.29
N LYS A 3 -10.54 18.32 -2.41
CA LYS A 3 -10.35 17.12 -3.24
C LYS A 3 -8.87 16.91 -3.63
N GLN A 4 -8.14 17.98 -3.97
CA GLN A 4 -6.72 17.93 -4.31
C GLN A 4 -5.88 17.30 -3.18
N ILE A 5 -6.10 17.72 -1.94
CA ILE A 5 -5.37 17.21 -0.77
C ILE A 5 -5.65 15.72 -0.58
N ILE A 6 -6.90 15.32 -0.74
CA ILE A 6 -7.34 13.93 -0.58
C ILE A 6 -6.72 13.03 -1.65
N LEU A 7 -6.76 13.46 -2.91
CA LEU A 7 -6.17 12.69 -4.01
C LEU A 7 -4.66 12.55 -3.86
N ASN A 8 -3.97 13.63 -3.49
CA ASN A 8 -2.52 13.57 -3.25
C ASN A 8 -2.17 12.74 -2.01
N HIS A 9 -3.07 12.66 -1.02
CA HIS A 9 -2.90 11.76 0.12
C HIS A 9 -2.90 10.29 -0.33
N PHE A 10 -3.84 9.88 -1.17
CA PHE A 10 -3.86 8.52 -1.71
C PHE A 10 -2.65 8.25 -2.60
N LEU A 11 -2.24 9.22 -3.41
CA LEU A 11 -1.03 9.08 -4.23
C LEU A 11 0.22 8.85 -3.37
N SER A 12 0.42 9.65 -2.33
CA SER A 12 1.57 9.47 -1.43
C SER A 12 1.53 8.14 -0.68
N ALA A 13 0.35 7.64 -0.34
CA ALA A 13 0.19 6.32 0.27
C ALA A 13 0.64 5.19 -0.69
N ILE A 14 0.32 5.31 -1.98
CA ILE A 14 0.76 4.37 -3.01
C ILE A 14 2.28 4.38 -3.15
N ILE A 15 2.89 5.55 -3.16
CA ILE A 15 4.35 5.72 -3.25
C ILE A 15 5.03 5.13 -2.02
N MET A 16 4.51 5.42 -0.83
CA MET A 16 5.01 4.84 0.43
C MET A 16 4.90 3.32 0.42
N GLY A 17 3.80 2.78 -0.10
CA GLY A 17 3.61 1.34 -0.27
C GLY A 17 4.69 0.70 -1.12
N GLN A 18 5.07 1.34 -2.23
CA GLN A 18 6.16 0.84 -3.09
C GLN A 18 7.49 0.75 -2.32
N GLU A 19 7.82 1.78 -1.54
CA GLU A 19 9.04 1.79 -0.74
C GLU A 19 9.03 0.70 0.34
N ILE A 20 7.92 0.55 1.06
CA ILE A 20 7.76 -0.47 2.10
C ILE A 20 7.89 -1.87 1.49
N PHE A 21 7.20 -2.14 0.38
CA PHE A 21 7.23 -3.45 -0.25
C PHE A 21 8.59 -3.76 -0.89
N SER A 22 9.35 -2.76 -1.31
CA SER A 22 10.74 -2.97 -1.72
C SER A 22 11.61 -3.48 -0.57
N ILE A 23 11.39 -2.95 0.65
CA ILE A 23 12.06 -3.43 1.86
C ILE A 23 11.69 -4.89 2.13
N TYR A 24 10.41 -5.24 2.02
CA TYR A 24 9.94 -6.61 2.19
C TYR A 24 10.55 -7.56 1.15
N LYS A 25 10.59 -7.14 -0.11
CA LYS A 25 11.16 -7.94 -1.18
C LYS A 25 12.64 -8.26 -0.93
N ASP A 26 13.41 -7.26 -0.48
CA ASP A 26 14.82 -7.44 -0.15
C ASP A 26 15.01 -8.40 1.03
N LYS A 27 14.05 -8.43 1.95
CA LYS A 27 14.09 -9.30 3.14
C LYS A 27 13.67 -10.73 2.84
N ALA A 28 12.80 -10.95 1.87
CA ALA A 28 12.30 -12.27 1.51
C ALA A 28 13.43 -13.17 1.03
N GLN A 29 13.41 -14.44 1.44
CA GLN A 29 14.42 -15.43 1.08
C GLN A 29 13.98 -16.28 -0.11
N ASP A 30 12.75 -16.75 -0.14
CA ASP A 30 12.21 -17.58 -1.20
C ASP A 30 11.87 -16.75 -2.45
N GLU A 31 12.30 -17.24 -3.61
CA GLU A 31 12.02 -16.59 -4.90
C GLU A 31 10.53 -16.44 -5.19
N LYS A 32 9.73 -17.44 -4.81
CA LYS A 32 8.27 -17.38 -5.01
C LYS A 32 7.65 -16.22 -4.22
N LEU A 33 8.09 -16.03 -2.97
CA LEU A 33 7.64 -14.91 -2.15
C LEU A 33 8.11 -13.57 -2.72
N LYS A 34 9.36 -13.49 -3.18
CA LYS A 34 9.86 -12.29 -3.85
C LYS A 34 9.03 -11.92 -5.07
N ASN A 35 8.60 -12.92 -5.84
CA ASN A 35 7.77 -12.70 -7.02
C ASN A 35 6.37 -12.20 -6.65
N ILE A 36 5.77 -12.75 -5.60
CA ILE A 36 4.46 -12.27 -5.10
C ILE A 36 4.56 -10.81 -4.68
N ILE A 37 5.61 -10.46 -3.93
CA ILE A 37 5.83 -9.08 -3.47
C ILE A 37 6.13 -8.16 -4.66
N GLY A 38 6.97 -8.61 -5.60
CA GLY A 38 7.31 -7.87 -6.81
C GLY A 38 6.10 -7.57 -7.69
N ASP A 39 5.20 -8.53 -7.87
CA ASP A 39 3.96 -8.33 -8.62
C ASP A 39 3.06 -7.28 -7.95
N PHE A 40 3.03 -7.26 -6.63
CA PHE A 40 2.28 -6.22 -5.90
C PHE A 40 2.92 -4.84 -6.09
N ILE A 41 4.24 -4.73 -6.04
CA ILE A 41 4.95 -3.47 -6.32
C ILE A 41 4.58 -2.97 -7.72
N ASN A 42 4.58 -3.86 -8.72
CA ASN A 42 4.20 -3.49 -10.08
C ASN A 42 2.76 -2.99 -10.17
N SER A 43 1.83 -3.60 -9.42
CA SER A 43 0.44 -3.13 -9.36
C SER A 43 0.35 -1.73 -8.75
N LEU A 44 1.16 -1.43 -7.73
CA LEU A 44 1.23 -0.10 -7.13
C LEU A 44 1.81 0.94 -8.11
N ILE A 45 2.83 0.57 -8.88
CA ILE A 45 3.41 1.44 -9.90
C ILE A 45 2.37 1.79 -10.96
N ASN A 46 1.61 0.80 -11.43
CA ASN A 46 0.54 1.02 -12.40
C ASN A 46 -0.57 1.91 -11.82
N GLN A 47 -0.94 1.68 -10.56
CA GLN A 47 -1.93 2.50 -9.86
C GLN A 47 -1.44 3.93 -9.69
N GLN A 48 -0.16 4.13 -9.40
CA GLN A 48 0.46 5.46 -9.34
C GLN A 48 0.31 6.21 -10.65
N LYS A 49 0.65 5.56 -11.78
CA LYS A 49 0.54 6.16 -13.10
C LYS A 49 -0.90 6.58 -13.43
N ASP A 50 -1.86 5.74 -13.11
CA ASP A 50 -3.28 6.03 -13.32
C ASP A 50 -3.74 7.20 -12.46
N MET A 51 -3.32 7.24 -11.19
CA MET A 51 -3.65 8.35 -10.29
C MET A 51 -3.00 9.66 -10.70
N GLU A 52 -1.74 9.64 -11.09
CA GLU A 52 -1.04 10.84 -11.57
C GLU A 52 -1.73 11.41 -12.81
N LYS A 53 -2.11 10.54 -13.74
CA LYS A 53 -2.85 10.94 -14.94
C LYS A 53 -4.21 11.54 -14.57
N TYR A 54 -4.91 10.97 -13.61
CA TYR A 54 -6.20 11.48 -13.15
C TYR A 54 -6.06 12.84 -12.45
N ILE A 55 -5.09 12.96 -11.52
CA ILE A 55 -4.86 14.19 -10.75
C ILE A 55 -4.39 15.33 -11.66
N SER A 56 -3.47 15.07 -12.57
CA SER A 56 -2.86 16.09 -13.43
C SER A 56 -3.83 16.77 -14.38
N LYS A 57 -5.01 16.18 -14.62
CA LYS A 57 -6.06 16.82 -15.45
C LYS A 57 -6.62 18.07 -14.79
N THR A 58 -6.60 18.18 -13.46
CA THR A 58 -7.29 19.22 -12.71
C THR A 58 -6.41 19.88 -11.65
N PHE A 59 -5.44 19.14 -11.08
CA PHE A 59 -4.66 19.58 -9.93
C PHE A 59 -3.17 19.36 -10.13
N GLN A 60 -2.37 20.04 -9.32
CA GLN A 60 -0.94 19.82 -9.24
C GLN A 60 -0.64 18.54 -8.48
N ILE A 61 0.28 17.73 -9.01
CA ILE A 61 0.74 16.51 -8.36
C ILE A 61 1.71 16.87 -7.23
N ASN A 62 1.51 16.23 -6.07
CA ASN A 62 2.45 16.28 -4.95
C ASN A 62 2.80 14.84 -4.54
N GLU A 63 4.02 14.43 -4.84
CA GLU A 63 4.54 13.09 -4.55
C GLU A 63 5.29 13.02 -3.21
N GLU A 64 5.45 14.13 -2.51
CA GLU A 64 6.18 14.16 -1.24
C GLU A 64 5.42 13.41 -0.15
N LEU A 65 6.17 12.62 0.63
CA LEU A 65 5.66 11.98 1.83
C LEU A 65 5.57 13.00 2.96
N SER A 66 4.50 12.93 3.74
CA SER A 66 4.37 13.72 4.96
C SER A 66 5.40 13.26 6.00
N ILE A 67 5.61 14.07 7.05
CA ILE A 67 6.49 13.70 8.17
C ILE A 67 5.99 12.41 8.83
N LEU A 68 4.67 12.27 9.01
CA LEU A 68 4.08 11.05 9.57
C LEU A 68 4.35 9.82 8.71
N GLN A 69 4.24 9.96 7.38
CA GLN A 69 4.52 8.87 6.46
C GLN A 69 6.01 8.49 6.46
N LYS A 70 6.92 9.48 6.49
CA LYS A 70 8.36 9.23 6.59
C LYS A 70 8.72 8.52 7.89
N ASN A 71 8.10 8.90 9.01
CA ASN A 71 8.30 8.24 10.29
C ASN A 71 7.77 6.81 10.28
N ALA A 72 6.59 6.59 9.70
CA ALA A 72 6.01 5.24 9.57
C ALA A 72 6.90 4.34 8.72
N LEU A 73 7.47 4.86 7.62
CA LEU A 73 8.40 4.13 6.77
C LEU A 73 9.67 3.75 7.54
N MET A 74 10.24 4.68 8.32
CA MET A 74 11.42 4.42 9.14
C MET A 74 11.17 3.34 10.18
N LEU A 75 10.02 3.39 10.87
CA LEU A 75 9.63 2.37 11.85
C LEU A 75 9.48 1.00 11.20
N GLU A 76 8.90 0.93 10.02
CA GLU A 76 8.75 -0.32 9.28
C GLU A 76 10.11 -0.89 8.85
N LYS A 77 11.05 -0.04 8.44
CA LYS A 77 12.43 -0.46 8.15
C LYS A 77 13.09 -1.10 9.36
N ILE A 78 12.98 -0.48 10.54
CA ILE A 78 13.56 -0.98 11.79
C ILE A 78 12.91 -2.33 12.17
N LYS A 79 11.59 -2.40 12.10
CA LYS A 79 10.82 -3.61 12.41
C LYS A 79 11.18 -4.76 11.48
N THR A 80 11.32 -4.50 10.18
CA THR A 80 11.63 -5.51 9.18
C THR A 80 13.03 -6.08 9.35
N LYS A 81 14.00 -5.27 9.78
CA LYS A 81 15.36 -5.75 10.06
C LYS A 81 15.40 -6.88 11.08
N LYS A 82 14.46 -6.93 12.00
CA LYS A 82 14.38 -7.94 13.08
C LYS A 82 13.73 -9.25 12.63
N ILE A 83 13.15 -9.27 11.44
CA ILE A 83 12.47 -10.46 10.90
C ILE A 83 13.51 -11.42 10.33
N ASN A 84 13.44 -12.71 10.69
CA ASN A 84 14.46 -13.70 10.35
C ASN A 84 14.00 -14.76 9.34
N ASN A 85 12.72 -14.86 9.05
CA ASN A 85 12.19 -15.91 8.16
C ASN A 85 10.98 -15.44 7.37
N ASP A 86 10.66 -16.14 6.30
CA ASP A 86 9.59 -15.78 5.38
C ASP A 86 8.20 -15.86 6.00
N TYR A 87 7.96 -16.80 6.91
CA TYR A 87 6.70 -16.88 7.63
C TYR A 87 6.43 -15.60 8.44
N SER A 88 7.40 -15.20 9.25
CA SER A 88 7.28 -13.97 10.05
C SER A 88 7.14 -12.72 9.19
N LEU A 89 7.82 -12.71 8.04
CA LEU A 89 7.69 -11.62 7.06
C LEU A 89 6.26 -11.55 6.51
N CYS A 90 5.69 -12.67 6.08
CA CYS A 90 4.32 -12.73 5.58
C CYS A 90 3.31 -12.25 6.62
N ILE A 91 3.45 -12.70 7.88
CA ILE A 91 2.56 -12.26 8.96
C ILE A 91 2.68 -10.76 9.20
N ASN A 92 3.90 -10.22 9.18
CA ASN A 92 4.12 -8.78 9.32
C ASN A 92 3.43 -8.00 8.19
N ILE A 93 3.57 -8.46 6.95
CA ILE A 93 2.94 -7.82 5.79
C ILE A 93 1.42 -7.86 5.92
N ILE A 94 0.84 -9.01 6.27
CA ILE A 94 -0.61 -9.15 6.44
C ILE A 94 -1.13 -8.18 7.51
N LYS A 95 -0.46 -8.09 8.66
CA LYS A 95 -0.84 -7.15 9.72
C LYS A 95 -0.76 -5.69 9.25
N THR A 96 0.32 -5.33 8.54
CA THR A 96 0.52 -3.99 8.02
C THR A 96 -0.56 -3.63 7.00
N MET A 97 -0.92 -4.55 6.10
CA MET A 97 -1.95 -4.32 5.09
C MET A 97 -3.34 -4.23 5.70
N ASN A 98 -3.64 -5.01 6.74
CA ASN A 98 -4.91 -4.87 7.46
C ASN A 98 -5.04 -3.49 8.11
N LYS A 99 -3.96 -2.96 8.68
CA LYS A 99 -3.94 -1.59 9.21
C LYS A 99 -4.14 -0.55 8.11
N ALA A 100 -3.53 -0.77 6.95
CA ALA A 100 -3.69 0.12 5.79
C ALA A 100 -5.14 0.14 5.29
N ILE A 101 -5.81 -1.00 5.26
CA ILE A 101 -7.24 -1.09 4.91
C ILE A 101 -8.09 -0.28 5.88
N VAL A 102 -7.89 -0.48 7.17
CA VAL A 102 -8.63 0.27 8.21
C VAL A 102 -8.36 1.76 8.10
N GLY A 103 -7.10 2.14 7.90
CA GLY A 103 -6.71 3.54 7.70
C GLY A 103 -7.39 4.18 6.49
N ALA A 104 -7.42 3.47 5.37
CA ALA A 104 -8.06 3.96 4.14
C ALA A 104 -9.58 4.12 4.33
N LEU A 105 -10.23 3.18 4.98
CA LEU A 105 -11.68 3.26 5.28
C LEU A 105 -12.00 4.42 6.22
N ASN A 106 -11.22 4.60 7.27
CA ASN A 106 -11.40 5.71 8.20
C ASN A 106 -11.20 7.06 7.51
N TYR A 107 -10.19 7.17 6.68
CA TYR A 107 -9.91 8.39 5.93
C TYR A 107 -11.05 8.70 4.95
N PHE A 108 -11.52 7.70 4.22
CA PHE A 108 -12.66 7.83 3.30
C PHE A 108 -13.93 8.28 4.02
N TYR A 109 -14.22 7.68 5.16
CA TYR A 109 -15.43 8.01 5.94
C TYR A 109 -15.43 9.45 6.45
N LYS A 110 -14.26 10.01 6.76
CA LYS A 110 -14.11 11.40 7.22
C LYS A 110 -14.27 12.43 6.10
N CYS A 111 -14.24 12.02 4.85
CA CYS A 111 -14.47 12.92 3.73
C CYS A 111 -15.95 13.29 3.61
N ASP A 112 -16.23 14.47 3.05
CA ASP A 112 -17.59 14.91 2.76
C ASP A 112 -18.24 13.95 1.75
N LYS A 113 -19.57 13.84 1.82
CA LYS A 113 -20.35 12.93 0.96
C LYS A 113 -20.07 13.15 -0.53
N GLU A 114 -19.95 14.39 -0.97
CA GLU A 114 -19.64 14.74 -2.36
C GLU A 114 -18.26 14.20 -2.78
N ILE A 115 -17.25 14.40 -1.93
CA ILE A 115 -15.89 13.93 -2.18
C ILE A 115 -15.87 12.40 -2.20
N ARG A 116 -16.55 11.75 -1.26
CA ARG A 116 -16.64 10.28 -1.22
C ARG A 116 -17.20 9.72 -2.52
N SER A 117 -18.23 10.34 -3.06
CA SER A 117 -18.81 9.95 -4.34
C SER A 117 -17.78 10.02 -5.48
N ASN A 118 -16.92 11.04 -5.47
CA ASN A 118 -15.92 11.27 -6.51
C ASN A 118 -14.72 10.33 -6.42
N ILE A 119 -14.33 9.88 -5.21
CA ILE A 119 -13.15 9.06 -4.99
C ILE A 119 -13.47 7.57 -4.76
N LYS A 120 -14.73 7.21 -4.78
CA LYS A 120 -15.20 5.85 -4.47
C LYS A 120 -14.46 4.78 -5.26
N ASN A 121 -14.32 4.93 -6.56
CA ASN A 121 -13.65 3.96 -7.42
C ASN A 121 -12.16 3.82 -7.07
N ILE A 122 -11.50 4.92 -6.74
CA ILE A 122 -10.09 4.91 -6.33
C ILE A 122 -9.93 4.10 -5.05
N VAL A 123 -10.79 4.33 -4.08
CA VAL A 123 -10.75 3.62 -2.79
C VAL A 123 -11.04 2.14 -2.98
N GLU A 124 -12.07 1.79 -3.76
CA GLU A 124 -12.43 0.40 -4.06
C GLU A 124 -11.26 -0.33 -4.74
N ASN A 125 -10.60 0.29 -5.72
CA ASN A 125 -9.44 -0.30 -6.39
C ASN A 125 -8.26 -0.48 -5.43
N THR A 126 -8.01 0.50 -4.57
CA THR A 126 -6.96 0.42 -3.55
C THR A 126 -7.19 -0.75 -2.59
N LEU A 127 -8.41 -0.86 -2.06
CA LEU A 127 -8.77 -1.94 -1.14
C LEU A 127 -8.72 -3.30 -1.81
N SER A 128 -9.14 -3.39 -3.08
CA SER A 128 -9.06 -4.64 -3.86
C SER A 128 -7.61 -5.10 -4.03
N ASN A 129 -6.68 -4.19 -4.31
CA ASN A 129 -5.26 -4.51 -4.39
C ASN A 129 -4.72 -5.02 -3.05
N TYR A 130 -5.11 -4.40 -1.94
CA TYR A 130 -4.70 -4.81 -0.61
C TYR A 130 -5.24 -6.20 -0.25
N ASP A 131 -6.51 -6.45 -0.53
CA ASP A 131 -7.11 -7.78 -0.32
C ASP A 131 -6.42 -8.85 -1.17
N ASN A 132 -6.04 -8.50 -2.39
CA ASN A 132 -5.35 -9.43 -3.30
C ASN A 132 -4.00 -9.87 -2.75
N ILE A 133 -3.15 -8.93 -2.29
CA ILE A 133 -1.85 -9.32 -1.72
C ILE A 133 -2.02 -10.12 -0.43
N ILE A 134 -2.96 -9.75 0.43
CA ILE A 134 -3.25 -10.51 1.65
C ILE A 134 -3.65 -11.94 1.29
N GLY A 135 -4.54 -12.12 0.32
CA GLY A 135 -4.98 -13.44 -0.15
C GLY A 135 -3.83 -14.28 -0.69
N LYS A 136 -2.95 -13.69 -1.50
CA LYS A 136 -1.78 -14.38 -2.04
C LYS A 136 -0.80 -14.81 -0.95
N LEU A 137 -0.58 -13.97 0.05
CA LEU A 137 0.31 -14.30 1.17
C LEU A 137 -0.29 -15.39 2.06
N LYS A 138 -1.60 -15.36 2.31
CA LYS A 138 -2.28 -16.44 3.03
C LYS A 138 -2.11 -17.77 2.30
N ASN A 139 -2.33 -17.79 0.99
CA ASN A 139 -2.15 -18.99 0.17
C ASN A 139 -0.71 -19.48 0.17
N TYR A 140 0.25 -18.57 0.08
CA TYR A 140 1.66 -18.89 0.16
C TYR A 140 2.00 -19.60 1.47
N ILE A 141 1.55 -19.07 2.60
CA ILE A 141 1.76 -19.67 3.91
C ILE A 141 1.18 -21.10 3.97
N ILE A 142 -0.06 -21.25 3.51
CA ILE A 142 -0.79 -22.52 3.62
C ILE A 142 -0.22 -23.58 2.68
N LYS A 143 0.13 -23.21 1.44
CA LYS A 143 0.50 -24.16 0.39
C LYS A 143 2.00 -24.40 0.26
N ASP A 144 2.81 -23.35 0.49
CA ASP A 144 4.24 -23.38 0.16
C ASP A 144 5.15 -23.47 1.40
N LEU A 145 4.71 -22.99 2.54
CA LEU A 145 5.47 -23.04 3.81
C LEU A 145 5.05 -24.18 4.74
N SER A 146 4.00 -24.89 4.42
CA SER A 146 3.53 -26.02 5.24
C SER A 146 4.23 -27.33 4.91
#